data_ddefda8b2ea12c6f1abb0c1f02c7e044
#
_entry.id   ddefda8b2ea12c6f1abb0c1f02c7e044
#
_cell.length_a   1.000
_cell.length_b   1.000
_cell.length_c   1.000
_cell.angle_alpha   90.00
_cell.angle_beta   90.00
_cell.angle_gamma   90.00
#
_symmetry.space_group_name_H-M   'P 1'
#
loop_
_entity.id
_entity.type
_entity.pdbx_description
1 polymer ?
#
loop_
_entity_poly.entity_id
_entity_poly.type
_entity_poly.pdbx_seq_one_letter_code
_entity_poly.pdbx_strand_id
1 'polypeptide(L)'
;MAENRISMQDIADELGISKVTVSKALNDKDGVSDELRERIFQVAEREDYKLPGYGQRKARKVGIIMSERFNSRSDAGKFYMGMYESIITELRLASCTGIMITPNITSLDQDLETIENGGLFDGLILLGILDQVIRKKVDMIKLPKVYVDVYDE
;
A
#
# COMPACT_ATOMS: atom_id res chain seq x y z
N MET A 1 37.82 -9.63 -0.04
CA MET A 1 37.52 -8.94 1.23
C MET A 1 36.08 -9.30 1.61
N ALA A 2 35.86 -9.93 2.75
CA ALA A 2 34.51 -10.25 3.20
C ALA A 2 33.81 -8.94 3.54
N GLU A 3 32.74 -8.59 2.83
CA GLU A 3 31.84 -7.51 3.23
C GLU A 3 31.32 -7.85 4.63
N ASN A 4 31.66 -7.02 5.59
CA ASN A 4 31.20 -7.15 6.96
C ASN A 4 29.69 -6.84 6.98
N ARG A 5 28.87 -7.85 6.66
CA ARG A 5 27.40 -7.71 6.64
C ARG A 5 26.93 -7.58 8.08
N ILE A 6 26.43 -6.42 8.40
CA ILE A 6 25.82 -6.17 9.70
C ILE A 6 24.68 -7.17 9.97
N SER A 7 24.56 -7.62 11.20
CA SER A 7 23.56 -8.59 11.62
C SER A 7 22.49 -7.94 12.52
N MET A 8 21.35 -8.62 12.73
CA MET A 8 20.36 -8.17 13.73
C MET A 8 20.94 -8.06 15.14
N GLN A 9 22.02 -8.79 15.41
CA GLN A 9 22.71 -8.70 16.70
C GLN A 9 23.45 -7.36 16.83
N ASP A 10 24.11 -6.91 15.77
CA ASP A 10 24.82 -5.63 15.77
C ASP A 10 23.87 -4.45 16.00
N ILE A 11 22.67 -4.48 15.37
CA ILE A 11 21.61 -3.49 15.60
C ILE A 11 21.12 -3.54 17.06
N ALA A 12 20.96 -4.74 17.60
CA ALA A 12 20.51 -4.95 18.97
C ALA A 12 21.54 -4.41 19.98
N ASP A 13 22.82 -4.67 19.76
CA ASP A 13 23.92 -4.24 20.59
C ASP A 13 24.08 -2.72 20.57
N GLU A 14 23.94 -2.09 19.40
CA GLU A 14 23.97 -0.63 19.26
C GLU A 14 22.84 0.07 20.02
N LEU A 15 21.64 -0.48 19.95
CA LEU A 15 20.47 0.11 20.60
C LEU A 15 20.28 -0.33 22.06
N GLY A 16 21.12 -1.24 22.57
CA GLY A 16 21.01 -1.78 23.92
C GLY A 16 19.75 -2.59 24.15
N ILE A 17 19.23 -3.29 23.12
CA ILE A 17 18.00 -4.08 23.17
C ILE A 17 18.25 -5.52 22.78
N SER A 18 17.25 -6.39 22.94
CA SER A 18 17.39 -7.78 22.54
C SER A 18 17.26 -7.96 21.02
N LYS A 19 17.98 -8.95 20.44
CA LYS A 19 17.79 -9.38 19.04
C LYS A 19 16.34 -9.77 18.73
N VAL A 20 15.61 -10.28 19.73
CA VAL A 20 14.19 -10.61 19.60
C VAL A 20 13.35 -9.35 19.39
N THR A 21 13.68 -8.27 20.10
CA THR A 21 13.03 -6.96 19.95
C THR A 21 13.29 -6.38 18.55
N VAL A 22 14.53 -6.44 18.07
CA VAL A 22 14.88 -6.05 16.69
C VAL A 22 14.09 -6.89 15.69
N SER A 23 14.08 -8.21 15.86
CA SER A 23 13.32 -9.10 14.96
C SER A 23 11.82 -8.81 14.96
N LYS A 24 11.22 -8.51 16.13
CA LYS A 24 9.81 -8.13 16.22
C LYS A 24 9.52 -6.81 15.49
N ALA A 25 10.34 -5.78 15.72
CA ALA A 25 10.21 -4.48 15.07
C ALA A 25 10.29 -4.61 13.54
N LEU A 26 11.33 -5.28 13.06
CA LEU A 26 11.60 -5.45 11.65
C LEU A 26 10.54 -6.34 10.93
N ASN A 27 9.86 -7.24 11.64
CA ASN A 27 8.80 -8.10 11.11
C ASN A 27 7.38 -7.62 11.46
N ASP A 28 7.25 -6.37 11.94
CA ASP A 28 5.98 -5.73 12.27
C ASP A 28 5.11 -6.52 13.26
N LYS A 29 5.76 -7.18 14.22
CA LYS A 29 5.09 -7.93 15.28
C LYS A 29 4.80 -7.02 16.47
N ASP A 30 3.75 -7.37 17.21
CA ASP A 30 3.35 -6.66 18.42
C ASP A 30 4.41 -6.72 19.53
N GLY A 31 4.35 -5.73 20.46
CA GLY A 31 5.20 -5.64 21.62
C GLY A 31 6.48 -4.84 21.43
N VAL A 32 6.49 -3.95 20.43
CA VAL A 32 7.52 -2.91 20.22
C VAL A 32 6.78 -1.59 20.02
N SER A 33 7.16 -0.53 20.76
CA SER A 33 6.59 0.79 20.58
C SER A 33 6.97 1.38 19.23
N ASP A 34 6.12 2.28 18.70
CA ASP A 34 6.34 2.92 17.40
C ASP A 34 7.66 3.70 17.38
N GLU A 35 7.96 4.41 18.47
CA GLU A 35 9.22 5.15 18.62
C GLU A 35 10.47 4.25 18.58
N LEU A 36 10.45 3.12 19.29
CA LEU A 36 11.56 2.16 19.26
C LEU A 36 11.65 1.48 17.90
N ARG A 37 10.53 1.20 17.26
CA ARG A 37 10.46 0.64 15.91
C ARG A 37 11.16 1.57 14.91
N GLU A 38 10.83 2.85 14.96
CA GLU A 38 11.44 3.86 14.07
C GLU A 38 12.95 3.96 14.27
N ARG A 39 13.43 3.96 15.51
CA ARG A 39 14.87 3.95 15.81
C ARG A 39 15.58 2.71 15.25
N ILE A 40 14.95 1.54 15.37
CA ILE A 40 15.51 0.29 14.81
C ILE A 40 15.60 0.39 13.28
N PHE A 41 14.59 0.95 12.61
CA PHE A 41 14.62 1.15 11.17
C PHE A 41 15.71 2.13 10.73
N GLN A 42 15.89 3.24 11.44
CA GLN A 42 16.93 4.23 11.14
C GLN A 42 18.33 3.61 11.21
N VAL A 43 18.61 2.79 12.24
CA VAL A 43 19.90 2.08 12.36
C VAL A 43 20.05 1.05 11.23
N ALA A 44 19.02 0.27 10.95
CA ALA A 44 19.03 -0.74 9.88
C ALA A 44 19.31 -0.11 8.50
N GLU A 45 18.68 1.03 8.20
CA GLU A 45 18.86 1.76 6.94
C GLU A 45 20.26 2.39 6.84
N ARG A 46 20.71 3.06 7.91
CA ARG A 46 22.06 3.66 7.96
C ARG A 46 23.16 2.64 7.70
N GLU A 47 22.99 1.44 8.23
CA GLU A 47 23.97 0.36 8.15
C GLU A 47 23.78 -0.58 6.95
N ASP A 48 22.91 -0.21 5.98
CA ASP A 48 22.53 -1.03 4.81
C ASP A 48 22.19 -2.49 5.18
N TYR A 49 21.51 -2.66 6.34
CA TYR A 49 21.12 -3.97 6.83
C TYR A 49 20.04 -4.57 5.92
N LYS A 50 20.43 -5.54 5.11
CA LYS A 50 19.50 -6.31 4.26
C LYS A 50 18.92 -7.45 5.09
N LEU A 51 17.73 -7.23 5.66
CA LEU A 51 16.95 -8.33 6.23
C LEU A 51 16.81 -9.46 5.21
N PRO A 52 17.08 -10.72 5.59
CA PRO A 52 16.57 -11.86 4.83
C PRO A 52 15.05 -11.75 4.79
N GLY A 53 14.48 -11.38 3.65
CA GLY A 53 13.06 -11.08 3.49
C GLY A 53 12.66 -9.59 3.57
N TYR A 54 13.54 -8.65 3.91
CA TYR A 54 13.21 -7.22 3.98
C TYR A 54 13.23 -6.51 2.63
N GLY A 55 13.90 -7.08 1.63
CA GLY A 55 13.72 -6.70 0.23
C GLY A 55 12.52 -7.40 -0.41
N GLN A 56 11.75 -8.19 0.37
CA GLN A 56 10.56 -8.93 -0.03
C GLN A 56 9.33 -8.65 0.84
N ARG A 57 9.26 -7.52 1.54
CA ARG A 57 7.91 -6.98 1.74
C ARG A 57 7.42 -6.69 0.32
N LYS A 58 6.66 -7.63 -0.23
CA LYS A 58 5.92 -7.46 -1.46
C LYS A 58 5.21 -6.12 -1.29
N ALA A 59 5.72 -5.08 -1.97
CA ALA A 59 5.18 -3.73 -1.80
C ALA A 59 3.67 -3.87 -1.91
N ARG A 60 2.96 -3.49 -0.85
CA ARG A 60 1.50 -3.62 -0.83
C ARG A 60 0.96 -2.90 -2.03
N LYS A 61 0.12 -3.56 -2.79
CA LYS A 61 -0.49 -3.01 -3.99
C LYS A 61 -1.91 -2.60 -3.67
N VAL A 62 -2.19 -1.33 -3.88
CA VAL A 62 -3.51 -0.75 -3.65
C VAL A 62 -4.12 -0.38 -4.99
N GLY A 63 -5.25 -0.98 -5.31
CA GLY A 63 -6.03 -0.61 -6.49
C GLY A 63 -6.82 0.68 -6.22
N ILE A 64 -6.69 1.68 -7.09
CA ILE A 64 -7.45 2.92 -7.00
C ILE A 64 -8.49 2.90 -8.11
N ILE A 65 -9.74 2.63 -7.74
CA ILE A 65 -10.86 2.54 -8.67
C ILE A 65 -11.45 3.93 -8.85
N MET A 66 -11.45 4.41 -10.09
CA MET A 66 -11.98 5.70 -10.47
C MET A 66 -12.77 5.59 -11.78
N SER A 67 -13.87 6.37 -11.91
CA SER A 67 -14.66 6.40 -13.11
C SER A 67 -13.89 7.02 -14.30
N GLU A 68 -14.05 6.45 -15.52
CA GLU A 68 -13.45 6.99 -16.74
C GLU A 68 -13.81 8.47 -16.99
N ARG A 69 -15.02 8.91 -16.59
CA ARG A 69 -15.46 10.30 -16.75
C ARG A 69 -14.54 11.30 -16.04
N PHE A 70 -13.82 10.88 -15.03
CA PHE A 70 -12.88 11.73 -14.30
C PHE A 70 -11.48 11.77 -14.92
N ASN A 71 -11.22 10.96 -15.94
CA ASN A 71 -9.99 11.05 -16.75
C ASN A 71 -10.10 12.12 -17.86
N SER A 72 -11.06 13.02 -17.76
CA SER A 72 -11.32 14.08 -18.73
C SER A 72 -10.59 15.39 -18.37
N ARG A 73 -10.45 16.28 -19.39
CA ARG A 73 -9.92 17.65 -19.19
C ARG A 73 -10.93 18.60 -18.54
N SER A 74 -12.07 18.11 -18.05
CA SER A 74 -13.04 18.89 -17.30
C SER A 74 -12.48 19.32 -15.93
N ASP A 75 -13.10 20.31 -15.29
CA ASP A 75 -12.67 20.75 -13.97
C ASP A 75 -12.85 19.66 -12.91
N ALA A 76 -13.92 18.86 -13.01
CA ALA A 76 -14.09 17.66 -12.18
C ALA A 76 -12.96 16.65 -12.42
N GLY A 77 -12.59 16.41 -13.69
CA GLY A 77 -11.47 15.53 -14.03
C GLY A 77 -10.16 16.00 -13.43
N LYS A 78 -9.84 17.30 -13.50
CA LYS A 78 -8.64 17.88 -12.89
C LYS A 78 -8.65 17.71 -11.37
N PHE A 79 -9.80 17.93 -10.72
CA PHE A 79 -9.95 17.76 -9.28
C PHE A 79 -9.64 16.32 -8.84
N TYR A 80 -10.27 15.32 -9.48
CA TYR A 80 -10.04 13.92 -9.13
C TYR A 80 -8.64 13.43 -9.48
N MET A 81 -8.05 13.94 -10.56
CA MET A 81 -6.64 13.65 -10.87
C MET A 81 -5.69 14.22 -9.82
N GLY A 82 -5.94 15.42 -9.30
CA GLY A 82 -5.18 15.98 -8.19
C GLY A 82 -5.29 15.15 -6.91
N MET A 83 -6.49 14.63 -6.60
CA MET A 83 -6.68 13.70 -5.48
C MET A 83 -5.92 12.38 -5.71
N TYR A 84 -6.00 11.82 -6.92
CA TYR A 84 -5.25 10.62 -7.30
C TYR A 84 -3.74 10.80 -7.11
N GLU A 85 -3.17 11.91 -7.59
CA GLU A 85 -1.74 12.23 -7.44
C GLU A 85 -1.33 12.33 -5.96
N SER A 86 -2.18 12.95 -5.14
CA SER A 86 -1.96 13.03 -3.69
C SER A 86 -1.99 11.64 -3.04
N ILE A 87 -2.98 10.81 -3.37
CA ILE A 87 -3.08 9.43 -2.88
C ILE A 87 -1.84 8.61 -3.29
N ILE A 88 -1.40 8.71 -4.54
CA ILE A 88 -0.18 8.01 -5.02
C ILE A 88 1.05 8.44 -4.23
N THR A 89 1.17 9.73 -3.92
CA THR A 89 2.29 10.26 -3.15
C THR A 89 2.30 9.68 -1.73
N GLU A 90 1.16 9.69 -1.04
CA GLU A 90 1.04 9.12 0.32
C GLU A 90 1.25 7.61 0.34
N LEU A 91 0.72 6.87 -0.64
CA LEU A 91 0.97 5.44 -0.75
C LEU A 91 2.46 5.14 -0.94
N ARG A 92 3.18 5.95 -1.73
CA ARG A 92 4.62 5.79 -1.93
C ARG A 92 5.39 6.04 -0.63
N LEU A 93 5.04 7.07 0.14
CA LEU A 93 5.63 7.33 1.46
C LEU A 93 5.38 6.18 2.43
N ALA A 94 4.22 5.52 2.31
CA ALA A 94 3.87 4.31 3.08
C ALA A 94 4.47 3.00 2.51
N SER A 95 5.42 3.08 1.55
CA SER A 95 5.99 1.91 0.86
C SER A 95 4.95 1.02 0.18
N CYS A 96 3.85 1.62 -0.27
CA CYS A 96 2.79 0.97 -1.06
C CYS A 96 2.86 1.39 -2.53
N THR A 97 2.38 0.55 -3.42
CA THR A 97 2.22 0.86 -4.84
C THR A 97 0.74 1.07 -5.15
N GLY A 98 0.35 2.27 -5.58
CA GLY A 98 -0.99 2.55 -6.08
C GLY A 98 -1.09 2.25 -7.58
N ILE A 99 -2.16 1.58 -8.00
CA ILE A 99 -2.43 1.25 -9.40
C ILE A 99 -3.84 1.75 -9.72
N MET A 100 -3.94 2.65 -10.72
CA MET A 100 -5.24 3.13 -11.20
C MET A 100 -5.98 2.01 -11.91
N ILE A 101 -7.25 1.88 -11.61
CA ILE A 101 -8.19 0.97 -12.26
C ILE A 101 -9.39 1.79 -12.71
N THR A 102 -9.66 1.77 -14.02
CA THR A 102 -10.83 2.39 -14.60
C THR A 102 -11.73 1.28 -15.15
N PRO A 103 -12.64 0.73 -14.33
CA PRO A 103 -13.46 -0.39 -14.75
C PRO A 103 -14.41 0.06 -15.86
N ASN A 104 -14.48 -0.75 -16.90
CA ASN A 104 -15.46 -0.58 -17.99
C ASN A 104 -16.64 -1.52 -17.76
N ILE A 105 -17.86 -1.04 -17.95
CA ILE A 105 -19.10 -1.85 -17.77
C ILE A 105 -19.06 -3.12 -18.63
N THR A 106 -18.46 -3.06 -19.80
CA THR A 106 -18.41 -4.18 -20.75
C THR A 106 -17.48 -5.31 -20.32
N SER A 107 -16.36 -4.98 -19.64
CA SER A 107 -15.35 -5.93 -19.14
C SER A 107 -15.41 -6.13 -17.64
N LEU A 108 -16.39 -5.52 -16.96
CA LEU A 108 -16.43 -5.38 -15.50
C LEU A 108 -16.25 -6.70 -14.75
N ASP A 109 -16.92 -7.77 -15.19
CA ASP A 109 -16.84 -9.05 -14.49
C ASP A 109 -15.43 -9.66 -14.57
N GLN A 110 -14.77 -9.55 -15.71
CA GLN A 110 -13.41 -10.02 -15.91
C GLN A 110 -12.40 -9.17 -15.14
N ASP A 111 -12.59 -7.85 -15.11
CA ASP A 111 -11.75 -6.92 -14.37
C ASP A 111 -11.83 -7.20 -12.86
N LEU A 112 -13.03 -7.40 -12.32
CA LEU A 112 -13.27 -7.69 -10.92
C LEU A 112 -12.77 -9.07 -10.50
N GLU A 113 -12.95 -10.09 -11.34
CA GLU A 113 -12.39 -11.43 -11.11
C GLU A 113 -10.86 -11.38 -11.02
N THR A 114 -10.22 -10.60 -11.87
CA THR A 114 -8.77 -10.37 -11.84
C THR A 114 -8.34 -9.66 -10.55
N ILE A 115 -9.13 -8.70 -10.08
CA ILE A 115 -8.86 -7.98 -8.83
C ILE A 115 -8.99 -8.91 -7.62
N GLU A 116 -10.04 -9.72 -7.55
CA GLU A 116 -10.35 -10.58 -6.41
C GLU A 116 -9.46 -11.83 -6.36
N ASN A 117 -9.37 -12.55 -7.47
CA ASN A 117 -8.72 -13.87 -7.52
C ASN A 117 -7.25 -13.80 -7.92
N GLY A 118 -6.82 -12.71 -8.55
CA GLY A 118 -5.44 -12.54 -9.01
C GLY A 118 -4.42 -12.32 -7.90
N GLY A 119 -4.84 -12.11 -6.64
CA GLY A 119 -3.94 -11.79 -5.52
C GLY A 119 -3.03 -10.59 -5.82
N LEU A 120 -3.50 -9.70 -6.72
CA LEU A 120 -2.72 -8.59 -7.23
C LEU A 120 -2.75 -7.41 -6.26
N PHE A 121 -3.84 -7.24 -5.51
CA PHE A 121 -4.06 -6.11 -4.61
C PHE A 121 -4.23 -6.58 -3.16
N ASP A 122 -3.74 -5.76 -2.23
CA ASP A 122 -3.90 -5.93 -0.79
C ASP A 122 -5.07 -5.09 -0.24
N GLY A 123 -5.59 -4.16 -1.04
CA GLY A 123 -6.72 -3.32 -0.72
C GLY A 123 -7.14 -2.43 -1.88
N LEU A 124 -8.27 -1.75 -1.74
CA LEU A 124 -8.86 -0.88 -2.75
C LEU A 124 -9.18 0.49 -2.19
N ILE A 125 -8.98 1.52 -2.99
CA ILE A 125 -9.50 2.88 -2.76
C ILE A 125 -10.48 3.18 -3.87
N LEU A 126 -11.71 3.53 -3.51
CA LEU A 126 -12.74 3.97 -4.45
C LEU A 126 -12.76 5.50 -4.43
N LEU A 127 -12.48 6.11 -5.57
CA LEU A 127 -12.34 7.55 -5.69
C LEU A 127 -13.44 8.15 -6.57
N GLY A 128 -14.22 9.03 -5.96
CA GLY A 128 -15.31 9.75 -6.61
C GLY A 128 -16.56 8.90 -6.90
N ILE A 129 -17.47 9.46 -7.64
CA ILE A 129 -18.77 8.83 -7.95
C ILE A 129 -18.56 7.73 -8.99
N LEU A 130 -18.88 6.51 -8.60
CA LEU A 130 -18.89 5.34 -9.49
C LEU A 130 -20.33 5.06 -9.97
N ASP A 131 -20.43 4.44 -11.13
CA ASP A 131 -21.69 3.87 -11.59
C ASP A 131 -22.22 2.83 -10.58
N GLN A 132 -23.53 2.83 -10.31
CA GLN A 132 -24.15 1.96 -9.31
C GLN A 132 -23.90 0.46 -9.58
N VAL A 133 -23.82 0.04 -10.83
CA VAL A 133 -23.53 -1.36 -11.20
C VAL A 133 -22.09 -1.71 -10.81
N ILE A 134 -21.15 -0.83 -11.14
CA ILE A 134 -19.73 -0.98 -10.79
C ILE A 134 -19.60 -1.03 -9.28
N ARG A 135 -20.21 -0.08 -8.58
CA ARG A 135 -20.14 0.02 -7.11
C ARG A 135 -20.64 -1.25 -6.43
N LYS A 136 -21.86 -1.71 -6.77
CA LYS A 136 -22.44 -2.92 -6.17
C LYS A 136 -21.53 -4.14 -6.33
N LYS A 137 -20.90 -4.29 -7.48
CA LYS A 137 -19.99 -5.40 -7.76
C LYS A 137 -18.67 -5.26 -6.98
N VAL A 138 -18.09 -4.05 -6.96
CA VAL A 138 -16.85 -3.78 -6.17
C VAL A 138 -17.11 -3.99 -4.68
N ASP A 139 -18.30 -3.67 -4.16
CA ASP A 139 -18.66 -3.88 -2.77
C ASP A 139 -18.66 -5.36 -2.37
N MET A 140 -18.91 -6.27 -3.30
CA MET A 140 -18.85 -7.72 -3.05
C MET A 140 -17.44 -8.29 -2.95
N ILE A 141 -16.41 -7.59 -3.45
CA ILE A 141 -15.02 -8.04 -3.36
C ILE A 141 -14.58 -8.07 -1.90
N LYS A 142 -13.91 -9.12 -1.45
CA LYS A 142 -13.51 -9.33 -0.05
C LYS A 142 -12.22 -8.60 0.37
N LEU A 143 -11.70 -7.68 -0.44
CA LEU A 143 -10.54 -6.87 -0.07
C LEU A 143 -10.93 -5.70 0.84
N PRO A 144 -10.04 -5.26 1.75
CA PRO A 144 -10.22 -4.01 2.48
C PRO A 144 -10.46 -2.84 1.52
N LYS A 145 -11.41 -1.96 1.84
CA LYS A 145 -11.81 -0.84 0.97
C LYS A 145 -11.87 0.47 1.74
N VAL A 146 -11.48 1.53 1.08
CA VAL A 146 -11.65 2.92 1.53
C VAL A 146 -12.39 3.69 0.44
N TYR A 147 -13.37 4.48 0.85
CA TYR A 147 -14.17 5.32 -0.04
C TYR A 147 -13.78 6.78 0.15
N VAL A 148 -13.43 7.45 -0.93
CA VAL A 148 -13.01 8.84 -0.94
C VAL A 148 -13.93 9.62 -1.87
N ASP A 149 -14.66 10.60 -1.33
CA ASP A 149 -15.62 11.44 -2.06
C ASP A 149 -16.65 10.61 -2.86
N VAL A 150 -17.15 9.54 -2.24
CA VAL A 150 -18.16 8.65 -2.82
C VAL A 150 -19.52 9.00 -2.24
N TYR A 151 -20.45 9.41 -3.09
CA TYR A 151 -21.84 9.73 -2.74
C TYR A 151 -22.78 8.68 -3.29
N ASP A 152 -23.87 8.41 -2.56
CA ASP A 152 -25.02 7.69 -3.07
C ASP A 152 -25.93 8.69 -3.82
N GLU A 153 -26.14 8.51 -5.09
CA GLU A 153 -27.21 9.18 -5.88
C GLU A 153 -28.50 8.39 -5.76
#